data_a7e98f82528d9e1a474175a4f5a49c6e
#
_entry.id   a7e98f82528d9e1a474175a4f5a49c6e
#
_cell.length_a   1.000
_cell.length_b   1.000
_cell.length_c   1.000
_cell.angle_alpha   90.00
_cell.angle_beta   90.00
_cell.angle_gamma   90.00
#
_symmetry.space_group_name_H-M   'P 1'
#
loop_
_entity.id
_entity.type
_entity.pdbx_description
1 polymer ?
#
loop_
_entity_poly.entity_id
_entity_poly.type
_entity_poly.pdbx_seq_one_letter_code
_entity_poly.pdbx_strand_id
1 'polypeptide(L)'
;MDKIKIPLALIIFFSCMFYYQYISNPYGEKIITVGVFDESNWDVPSPAPNEILRQAIAEFEAENPHVKVKYVSGIPKNEYYEWLSEKIISGDEPDLFIVTSDRFKDFAAMGVMLDLTDLVNGDKEFSIKRYYDASVDSIILNNK
;
A
#
# COMPACT_ATOMS: atom_id res chain seq x y z
N MET A 1 45.18 -32.36 -7.23
CA MET A 1 43.88 -31.70 -7.01
C MET A 1 43.11 -32.44 -5.92
N ASP A 2 43.26 -32.02 -4.69
CA ASP A 2 42.56 -32.65 -3.56
C ASP A 2 41.06 -32.29 -3.61
N LYS A 3 40.24 -33.35 -3.76
CA LYS A 3 38.78 -33.20 -3.72
C LYS A 3 38.40 -32.82 -2.29
N ILE A 4 37.92 -31.61 -2.10
CA ILE A 4 37.36 -31.15 -0.82
C ILE A 4 36.17 -32.03 -0.50
N LYS A 5 36.32 -32.91 0.50
CA LYS A 5 35.22 -33.73 1.03
C LYS A 5 34.43 -32.90 2.01
N ILE A 6 33.31 -32.32 1.55
CA ILE A 6 32.39 -31.62 2.45
C ILE A 6 31.77 -32.66 3.38
N PRO A 7 31.89 -32.54 4.72
CA PRO A 7 31.32 -33.49 5.65
C PRO A 7 29.79 -33.46 5.53
N LEU A 8 29.18 -34.67 5.53
CA LEU A 8 27.73 -34.86 5.42
C LEU A 8 26.94 -34.03 6.44
N ALA A 9 27.50 -33.81 7.63
CA ALA A 9 26.93 -32.97 8.67
C ALA A 9 26.74 -31.52 8.25
N LEU A 10 27.65 -30.93 7.46
CA LEU A 10 27.51 -29.57 6.92
C LEU A 10 26.38 -29.49 5.89
N ILE A 11 26.22 -30.49 5.04
CA ILE A 11 25.14 -30.56 4.06
C ILE A 11 23.79 -30.62 4.78
N ILE A 12 23.66 -31.44 5.81
CA ILE A 12 22.44 -31.53 6.63
C ILE A 12 22.17 -30.22 7.35
N PHE A 13 23.19 -29.59 7.93
CA PHE A 13 23.03 -28.31 8.63
C PHE A 13 22.54 -27.20 7.71
N PHE A 14 23.14 -27.07 6.53
CA PHE A 14 22.69 -26.09 5.53
C PHE A 14 21.29 -26.41 5.01
N SER A 15 20.96 -27.67 4.78
CA SER A 15 19.63 -28.10 4.36
C SER A 15 18.56 -27.77 5.42
N CYS A 16 18.84 -28.01 6.70
CA CYS A 16 17.95 -27.63 7.79
C CYS A 16 17.80 -26.12 7.93
N MET A 17 18.88 -25.38 7.74
CA MET A 17 18.85 -23.92 7.79
C MET A 17 18.03 -23.32 6.64
N PHE A 18 18.20 -23.84 5.41
CA PHE A 18 17.38 -23.45 4.27
C PHE A 18 15.91 -23.84 4.44
N TYR A 19 15.65 -25.04 4.96
CA TYR A 19 14.30 -25.51 5.25
C TYR A 19 13.61 -24.65 6.34
N TYR A 20 14.35 -24.28 7.40
CA TYR A 20 13.86 -23.38 8.44
C TYR A 20 13.53 -21.98 7.86
N GLN A 21 14.41 -21.43 7.02
CA GLN A 21 14.20 -20.14 6.37
C GLN A 21 13.02 -20.19 5.39
N TYR A 22 12.84 -21.29 4.67
CA TYR A 22 11.69 -21.52 3.79
C TYR A 22 10.36 -21.59 4.57
N ILE A 23 10.34 -22.28 5.72
CA ILE A 23 9.14 -22.36 6.58
C ILE A 23 8.86 -21.01 7.28
N SER A 24 9.92 -20.29 7.67
CA SER A 24 9.77 -19.00 8.38
C SER A 24 9.34 -17.86 7.47
N ASN A 25 9.51 -17.98 6.15
CA ASN A 25 9.10 -16.95 5.20
C ASN A 25 8.50 -17.58 3.92
N PRO A 26 7.36 -18.30 4.04
CA PRO A 26 6.76 -19.04 2.93
C PRO A 26 6.23 -18.15 1.79
N TYR A 27 6.07 -16.85 2.02
CA TYR A 27 5.42 -15.93 1.06
C TYR A 27 6.35 -14.82 0.54
N GLY A 28 7.61 -14.75 0.99
CA GLY A 28 8.48 -13.61 0.67
C GLY A 28 7.97 -12.29 1.28
N GLU A 29 8.76 -11.24 1.18
CA GLU A 29 8.34 -9.90 1.59
C GLU A 29 7.46 -9.28 0.49
N LYS A 30 6.21 -8.96 0.82
CA LYS A 30 5.29 -8.26 -0.09
C LYS A 30 5.43 -6.75 0.14
N ILE A 31 5.63 -6.00 -0.93
CA ILE A 31 5.71 -4.55 -0.88
C ILE A 31 4.38 -3.98 -1.35
N ILE A 32 3.82 -3.05 -0.57
CA ILE A 32 2.68 -2.20 -0.94
C ILE A 32 3.21 -0.79 -1.13
N THR A 33 2.88 -0.17 -2.24
CA THR A 33 3.28 1.20 -2.57
C THR A 33 2.13 2.17 -2.36
N VAL A 34 2.41 3.33 -1.75
CA VAL A 34 1.41 4.36 -1.45
C VAL A 34 1.83 5.70 -2.05
N GLY A 35 0.98 6.28 -2.87
CA GLY A 35 1.15 7.62 -3.44
C GLY A 35 0.49 8.68 -2.56
N VAL A 36 1.29 9.62 -2.04
CA VAL A 36 0.82 10.73 -1.20
C VAL A 36 1.53 12.02 -1.60
N PHE A 37 0.92 13.16 -1.28
CA PHE A 37 1.59 14.46 -1.36
C PHE A 37 1.95 14.97 0.04
N ASP A 38 2.94 15.84 0.13
CA ASP A 38 3.52 16.28 1.41
C ASP A 38 2.81 17.47 2.07
N GLU A 39 1.70 17.94 1.51
CA GLU A 39 0.96 19.08 2.01
C GLU A 39 -0.36 18.67 2.67
N SER A 40 -0.90 19.57 3.52
CA SER A 40 -2.23 19.37 4.08
C SER A 40 -3.31 19.43 3.00
N ASN A 41 -4.32 18.56 3.10
CA ASN A 41 -5.53 18.61 2.26
C ASN A 41 -6.28 19.95 2.37
N TRP A 42 -6.07 20.69 3.46
CA TRP A 42 -6.77 21.92 3.78
C TRP A 42 -5.95 23.18 3.46
N ASP A 43 -4.83 23.05 2.75
CA ASP A 43 -3.88 24.13 2.44
C ASP A 43 -3.37 24.87 3.68
N VAL A 44 -3.35 24.19 4.83
CA VAL A 44 -2.82 24.69 6.09
C VAL A 44 -1.44 24.08 6.31
N PRO A 45 -0.40 24.87 6.59
CA PRO A 45 0.91 24.32 6.90
C PRO A 45 0.84 23.31 8.05
N SER A 46 1.35 22.11 7.83
CA SER A 46 1.47 21.10 8.86
C SER A 46 2.95 20.79 9.10
N PRO A 47 3.41 20.81 10.36
CA PRO A 47 4.80 20.49 10.67
C PRO A 47 5.15 19.01 10.45
N ALA A 48 4.14 18.15 10.35
CA ALA A 48 4.30 16.72 10.14
C ALA A 48 3.15 16.15 9.29
N PRO A 49 3.08 16.49 7.99
CA PRO A 49 1.91 16.20 7.14
C PRO A 49 1.60 14.69 7.07
N ASN A 50 2.61 13.84 7.16
CA ASN A 50 2.47 12.39 7.02
C ASN A 50 2.67 11.61 8.34
N GLU A 51 2.59 12.29 9.51
CA GLU A 51 2.81 11.62 10.81
C GLU A 51 1.75 10.54 11.08
N ILE A 52 0.49 10.84 10.85
CA ILE A 52 -0.62 9.88 11.02
C ILE A 52 -0.44 8.68 10.08
N LEU A 53 -0.06 8.95 8.83
CA LEU A 53 0.21 7.90 7.85
C LEU A 53 1.38 7.01 8.31
N ARG A 54 2.48 7.60 8.80
CA ARG A 54 3.63 6.83 9.31
C ARG A 54 3.26 5.94 10.50
N GLN A 55 2.45 6.45 11.42
CA GLN A 55 1.96 5.67 12.55
C GLN A 55 1.07 4.52 12.09
N ALA A 56 0.11 4.77 11.21
CA ALA A 56 -0.75 3.74 10.64
C ALA A 56 0.05 2.67 9.86
N ILE A 57 1.07 3.06 9.11
CA ILE A 57 1.97 2.12 8.42
C ILE A 57 2.73 1.26 9.44
N ALA A 58 3.27 1.87 10.49
CA ALA A 58 4.02 1.14 11.50
C ALA A 58 3.13 0.11 12.24
N GLU A 59 1.91 0.47 12.58
CA GLU A 59 0.93 -0.44 13.19
C GLU A 59 0.56 -1.57 12.24
N PHE A 60 0.27 -1.26 10.98
CA PHE A 60 -0.05 -2.25 9.95
C PHE A 60 1.10 -3.24 9.71
N GLU A 61 2.33 -2.76 9.59
CA GLU A 61 3.51 -3.62 9.41
C GLU A 61 3.79 -4.49 10.64
N ALA A 62 3.50 -4.00 11.85
CA ALA A 62 3.62 -4.79 13.07
C ALA A 62 2.64 -5.97 13.11
N GLU A 63 1.42 -5.76 12.62
CA GLU A 63 0.40 -6.79 12.50
C GLU A 63 0.63 -7.72 11.30
N ASN A 64 1.36 -7.26 10.27
CA ASN A 64 1.60 -7.97 9.02
C ASN A 64 3.11 -8.07 8.71
N PRO A 65 3.89 -8.88 9.44
CA PRO A 65 5.35 -8.88 9.38
C PRO A 65 5.94 -9.27 8.01
N HIS A 66 5.13 -9.83 7.11
CA HIS A 66 5.52 -10.17 5.73
C HIS A 66 5.21 -9.07 4.72
N VAL A 67 4.63 -7.97 5.16
CA VAL A 67 4.28 -6.83 4.31
C VAL A 67 5.12 -5.63 4.68
N LYS A 68 5.61 -4.91 3.67
CA LYS A 68 6.26 -3.62 3.81
C LYS A 68 5.52 -2.57 3.01
N VAL A 69 5.31 -1.42 3.61
CA VAL A 69 4.65 -0.30 2.96
C VAL A 69 5.69 0.76 2.60
N LYS A 70 5.76 1.09 1.32
CA LYS A 70 6.61 2.16 0.80
C LYS A 70 5.73 3.29 0.31
N TYR A 71 5.98 4.50 0.75
CA TYR A 71 5.32 5.67 0.21
C TYR A 71 6.34 6.64 -0.38
N VAL A 72 5.93 7.31 -1.44
CA VAL A 72 6.73 8.39 -2.05
C VAL A 72 6.38 9.67 -1.31
N SER A 73 7.38 10.36 -0.79
CA SER A 73 7.25 11.65 -0.11
C SER A 73 7.96 12.74 -0.90
N GLY A 74 7.67 14.01 -0.58
CA GLY A 74 8.31 15.16 -1.22
C GLY A 74 7.63 15.62 -2.50
N ILE A 75 6.43 15.12 -2.81
CA ILE A 75 5.68 15.59 -3.98
C ILE A 75 4.75 16.73 -3.53
N PRO A 76 4.93 17.95 -4.03
CA PRO A 76 4.02 19.07 -3.78
C PRO A 76 2.60 18.74 -4.30
N LYS A 77 1.58 19.22 -3.60
CA LYS A 77 0.17 18.96 -3.96
C LYS A 77 -0.17 19.37 -5.39
N ASN A 78 0.38 20.52 -5.85
CA ASN A 78 0.16 21.03 -7.21
C ASN A 78 0.81 20.16 -8.31
N GLU A 79 1.84 19.36 -7.98
CA GLU A 79 2.54 18.48 -8.92
C GLU A 79 2.08 17.02 -8.80
N TYR A 80 1.34 16.70 -7.74
CA TYR A 80 0.98 15.34 -7.40
C TYR A 80 0.16 14.64 -8.50
N TYR A 81 -0.83 15.31 -9.09
CA TYR A 81 -1.66 14.69 -10.12
C TYR A 81 -0.96 14.53 -11.47
N GLU A 82 0.01 15.37 -11.78
CA GLU A 82 0.88 15.17 -12.93
C GLU A 82 1.74 13.93 -12.72
N TRP A 83 2.42 13.83 -11.58
CA TRP A 83 3.18 12.66 -11.18
C TRP A 83 2.34 11.37 -11.17
N LEU A 84 1.14 11.39 -10.58
CA LEU A 84 0.26 10.23 -10.52
C LEU A 84 -0.20 9.81 -11.92
N SER A 85 -0.53 10.75 -12.77
CA SER A 85 -0.92 10.48 -14.15
C SER A 85 0.22 9.84 -14.96
N GLU A 86 1.46 10.33 -14.80
CA GLU A 86 2.63 9.72 -15.41
C GLU A 86 2.84 8.27 -14.94
N LYS A 87 2.66 8.00 -13.65
CA LYS A 87 2.74 6.65 -13.08
C LYS A 87 1.68 5.72 -13.66
N ILE A 88 0.44 6.16 -13.77
CA ILE A 88 -0.67 5.41 -14.36
C ILE A 88 -0.40 5.12 -15.85
N ILE A 89 0.03 6.10 -16.61
CA ILE A 89 0.31 5.94 -18.05
C ILE A 89 1.46 4.97 -18.28
N SER A 90 2.46 4.97 -17.40
CA SER A 90 3.62 4.05 -17.49
C SER A 90 3.33 2.64 -16.94
N GLY A 91 2.18 2.41 -16.30
CA GLY A 91 1.86 1.14 -15.64
C GLY A 91 2.71 0.87 -14.39
N ASP A 92 3.14 1.94 -13.72
CA ASP A 92 3.95 1.92 -12.48
C ASP A 92 3.23 2.72 -11.38
N GLU A 93 1.89 2.66 -11.40
CA GLU A 93 1.05 3.30 -10.42
C GLU A 93 1.23 2.69 -9.02
N PRO A 94 1.10 3.50 -7.95
CA PRO A 94 1.05 2.96 -6.59
C PRO A 94 -0.16 2.04 -6.38
N ASP A 95 0.00 1.03 -5.51
CA ASP A 95 -1.10 0.13 -5.12
C ASP A 95 -2.25 0.88 -4.43
N LEU A 96 -1.90 1.93 -3.68
CA LEU A 96 -2.84 2.87 -3.05
C LEU A 96 -2.41 4.30 -3.34
N PHE A 97 -3.36 5.20 -3.54
CA PHE A 97 -3.05 6.61 -3.75
C PHE A 97 -4.17 7.52 -3.25
N ILE A 98 -3.79 8.74 -2.85
CA ILE A 98 -4.76 9.74 -2.39
C ILE A 98 -5.42 10.38 -3.61
N VAL A 99 -6.76 10.46 -3.58
CA VAL A 99 -7.55 11.22 -4.55
C VAL A 99 -8.41 12.22 -3.80
N THR A 100 -8.32 13.51 -4.18
CA THR A 100 -9.19 14.55 -3.62
C THR A 100 -10.58 14.47 -4.26
N SER A 101 -11.60 14.98 -3.55
CA SER A 101 -13.00 14.87 -3.98
C SER A 101 -13.29 15.52 -5.34
N ASP A 102 -12.56 16.56 -5.70
CA ASP A 102 -12.67 17.25 -6.99
C ASP A 102 -12.12 16.42 -8.16
N ARG A 103 -11.21 15.46 -7.90
CA ARG A 103 -10.60 14.59 -8.90
C ARG A 103 -11.17 13.16 -8.91
N PHE A 104 -11.88 12.77 -7.86
CA PHE A 104 -12.38 11.41 -7.70
C PHE A 104 -13.15 10.90 -8.92
N LYS A 105 -14.10 11.72 -9.44
CA LYS A 105 -14.94 11.31 -10.57
C LYS A 105 -14.15 11.09 -11.85
N ASP A 106 -13.12 11.89 -12.09
CA ASP A 106 -12.27 11.77 -13.28
C ASP A 106 -11.48 10.46 -13.23
N PHE A 107 -10.82 10.18 -12.11
CA PHE A 107 -10.05 8.94 -11.93
C PHE A 107 -10.93 7.69 -11.94
N ALA A 108 -12.12 7.75 -11.34
CA ALA A 108 -13.09 6.67 -11.39
C ALA A 108 -13.60 6.41 -12.83
N ALA A 109 -13.88 7.46 -13.60
CA ALA A 109 -14.33 7.35 -14.98
C ALA A 109 -13.24 6.78 -15.92
N MET A 110 -11.96 7.05 -15.63
CA MET A 110 -10.83 6.46 -16.36
C MET A 110 -10.63 4.97 -16.08
N GLY A 111 -11.28 4.42 -15.03
CA GLY A 111 -11.18 3.01 -14.68
C GLY A 111 -9.84 2.61 -14.04
N VAL A 112 -9.09 3.58 -13.51
CA VAL A 112 -7.80 3.35 -12.85
C VAL A 112 -7.93 3.02 -11.36
N MET A 113 -9.17 3.09 -10.83
CA MET A 113 -9.47 2.72 -9.46
C MET A 113 -10.26 1.41 -9.41
N LEU A 114 -9.94 0.58 -8.42
CA LEU A 114 -10.68 -0.64 -8.15
C LEU A 114 -12.01 -0.32 -7.45
N ASP A 115 -13.12 -0.91 -7.94
CA ASP A 115 -14.40 -0.91 -7.24
C ASP A 115 -14.29 -1.80 -5.98
N LEU A 116 -14.43 -1.20 -4.81
CA LEU A 116 -14.31 -1.88 -3.52
C LEU A 116 -15.66 -2.37 -2.97
N THR A 117 -16.76 -2.20 -3.69
CA THR A 117 -18.13 -2.51 -3.22
C THR A 117 -18.25 -3.93 -2.69
N ASP A 118 -17.76 -4.92 -3.44
CA ASP A 118 -17.86 -6.33 -3.03
C ASP A 118 -16.97 -6.65 -1.82
N LEU A 119 -15.79 -6.03 -1.73
CA LEU A 119 -14.88 -6.19 -0.59
C LEU A 119 -15.51 -5.60 0.68
N VAL A 120 -16.03 -4.38 0.59
CA VAL A 120 -16.72 -3.69 1.70
C VAL A 120 -17.93 -4.48 2.19
N ASN A 121 -18.74 -5.01 1.28
CA ASN A 121 -19.94 -5.78 1.63
C ASN A 121 -19.60 -7.17 2.20
N GLY A 122 -18.46 -7.73 1.82
CA GLY A 122 -17.99 -9.04 2.30
C GLY A 122 -17.26 -8.99 3.63
N ASP A 123 -16.74 -7.84 4.03
CA ASP A 123 -15.99 -7.67 5.26
C ASP A 123 -16.94 -7.51 6.47
N LYS A 124 -16.80 -8.43 7.43
CA LYS A 124 -17.63 -8.43 8.66
C LYS A 124 -17.16 -7.44 9.72
N GLU A 125 -15.91 -7.02 9.65
CA GLU A 125 -15.29 -6.10 10.62
C GLU A 125 -15.40 -4.65 10.17
N PHE A 126 -15.43 -4.42 8.85
CA PHE A 126 -15.62 -3.10 8.26
C PHE A 126 -17.10 -2.73 8.22
N SER A 127 -17.43 -1.50 8.57
CA SER A 127 -18.79 -0.96 8.44
C SER A 127 -18.74 0.48 7.94
N ILE A 128 -19.25 0.69 6.74
CA ILE A 128 -19.37 2.03 6.14
C ILE A 128 -20.26 2.97 6.98
N LYS A 129 -21.16 2.41 7.81
CA LYS A 129 -22.01 3.17 8.74
C LYS A 129 -21.26 3.86 9.87
N ARG A 130 -19.95 3.60 10.02
CA ARG A 130 -19.07 4.31 10.96
C ARG A 130 -18.64 5.69 10.44
N TYR A 131 -18.89 5.97 9.18
CA TYR A 131 -18.51 7.20 8.51
C TYR A 131 -19.74 8.11 8.32
N TYR A 132 -19.51 9.41 8.19
CA TYR A 132 -20.57 10.37 7.89
C TYR A 132 -21.15 10.13 6.49
N ASP A 133 -22.46 10.14 6.35
CA ASP A 133 -23.14 9.91 5.07
C ASP A 133 -22.61 10.81 3.95
N ALA A 134 -22.39 12.09 4.23
CA ALA A 134 -21.83 13.03 3.26
C ALA A 134 -20.43 12.63 2.74
N SER A 135 -19.62 11.99 3.59
CA SER A 135 -18.31 11.49 3.17
C SER A 135 -18.46 10.22 2.31
N VAL A 136 -19.39 9.35 2.68
CA VAL A 136 -19.70 8.13 1.93
C VAL A 136 -20.26 8.50 0.55
N ASP A 137 -21.23 9.41 0.48
CA ASP A 137 -21.86 9.86 -0.76
C ASP A 137 -20.83 10.48 -1.74
N SER A 138 -19.76 11.09 -1.21
CA SER A 138 -18.72 11.71 -2.02
C SER A 138 -17.84 10.71 -2.79
N ILE A 139 -17.81 9.45 -2.36
CA ILE A 139 -16.99 8.37 -2.95
C ILE A 139 -17.84 7.30 -3.66
N ILE A 140 -19.15 7.48 -3.74
CA ILE A 140 -20.04 6.59 -4.48
C ILE A 140 -20.21 7.13 -5.91
N LEU A 141 -19.96 6.28 -6.89
CA LEU A 141 -20.20 6.56 -8.30
C LEU A 141 -21.12 5.47 -8.87
N ASN A 142 -22.25 5.87 -9.51
CA ASN A 142 -23.20 4.94 -10.13
C ASN A 142 -23.73 3.86 -9.17
N ASN A 143 -23.97 4.19 -7.91
CA ASN A 143 -24.39 3.29 -6.83
C ASN A 143 -23.34 2.20 -6.46
N LYS A 144 -22.09 2.48 -6.72
CA LYS A 144 -20.95 1.63 -6.37
C LYS A 144 -19.89 2.44 -5.66
#